data_6826698d1e909bb9775718e050250e00
#
_entry.id   6826698d1e909bb9775718e050250e00
#
_cell.length_a   1.000
_cell.length_b   1.000
_cell.length_c   1.000
_cell.angle_alpha   90.00
_cell.angle_beta   90.00
_cell.angle_gamma   90.00
#
_symmetry.space_group_name_H-M   'P 1'
#
loop_
_entity.id
_entity.type
_entity.pdbx_description
1 polymer ?
#
loop_
_entity_poly.entity_id
_entity_poly.type
_entity_poly.pdbx_seq_one_letter_code
_entity_poly.pdbx_strand_id
1 'polypeptide(L)'
;MGIRRGSLDAPLLVRALRSHADGLSEWTGFKASDWEPTLNEHGRIRSITATVETLEEFSWTQGDARMTLTTHWEGRNGRAGLHVDESVTLASDFGESRSVEDHLAQHRKVRSLLVLIFGRGIYFRKHEVKDEAFGPESLSDDEPRLSLLDWQHLVTRSTVREQSNATPDSNLLRRDGLVGLADVEVGGLERWAQLPDQWKRVIDPTVGLLMRERPTVEDVVISTNLSLEAAGHLLPPAPNEEETCVGGTRPTTATWVLRCLARTGLNFSAFADSTVGLARAVANNYNGIKHFDRGELPDLVHTWLIGQVSLLTVRVVALRELETDSGLLSDFAASELARDLSGDFEGEQLCIGRDGQFHSTVS
;
A
#
# COMPACT_ATOMS: atom_id res chain seq x y z
N MET A 1 30.18 -1.47 11.58
CA MET A 1 29.54 -2.57 12.31
C MET A 1 29.42 -2.13 13.77
N GLY A 2 28.21 -1.71 14.16
CA GLY A 2 27.97 -1.25 15.53
C GLY A 2 27.94 -2.42 16.50
N ILE A 3 28.68 -2.35 17.58
CA ILE A 3 28.64 -3.34 18.65
C ILE A 3 27.67 -2.85 19.70
N ARG A 4 26.64 -3.63 19.98
CA ARG A 4 25.68 -3.37 21.05
C ARG A 4 26.39 -3.52 22.42
N ARG A 5 26.37 -2.46 23.22
CA ARG A 5 26.76 -2.53 24.64
C ARG A 5 25.48 -2.72 25.47
N GLY A 6 25.38 -3.76 26.26
CA GLY A 6 24.27 -4.05 27.16
C GLY A 6 23.79 -5.50 27.11
N SER A 7 22.75 -5.81 27.88
CA SER A 7 22.13 -7.14 27.90
C SER A 7 21.49 -7.46 26.55
N LEU A 8 21.71 -8.67 26.03
CA LEU A 8 21.09 -9.17 24.80
C LEU A 8 19.56 -9.20 24.89
N ASP A 9 19.02 -9.26 26.10
CA ASP A 9 17.58 -9.34 26.37
C ASP A 9 16.92 -7.96 26.49
N ALA A 10 17.70 -6.87 26.59
CA ALA A 10 17.13 -5.52 26.63
C ALA A 10 16.79 -5.03 25.19
N PRO A 11 15.65 -4.34 24.99
CA PRO A 11 15.33 -3.78 23.69
C PRO A 11 16.38 -2.75 23.27
N LEU A 12 16.68 -2.70 21.98
CA LEU A 12 17.51 -1.64 21.42
C LEU A 12 16.68 -0.35 21.37
N LEU A 13 17.09 0.64 22.14
CA LEU A 13 16.47 1.98 22.14
C LEU A 13 17.25 2.88 21.18
N VAL A 14 16.52 3.66 20.37
CA VAL A 14 17.10 4.61 19.41
C VAL A 14 16.25 5.87 19.33
N ARG A 15 16.88 7.00 19.04
CA ARG A 15 16.23 8.30 18.89
C ARG A 15 15.37 8.36 17.64
N ALA A 16 15.91 7.89 16.52
CA ALA A 16 15.21 7.87 15.25
C ALA A 16 15.54 6.62 14.44
N LEU A 17 14.60 6.20 13.60
CA LEU A 17 14.76 5.10 12.66
C LEU A 17 14.29 5.57 11.28
N ARG A 18 15.04 5.26 10.22
CA ARG A 18 14.60 5.40 8.84
C ARG A 18 14.62 4.08 8.11
N SER A 19 13.69 3.95 7.17
CA SER A 19 13.54 2.76 6.32
C SER A 19 13.54 3.13 4.86
N HIS A 20 14.21 2.32 4.04
CA HIS A 20 14.04 2.29 2.60
C HIS A 20 13.04 1.19 2.27
N ALA A 21 11.97 1.52 1.56
CA ALA A 21 10.95 0.56 1.16
C ALA A 21 10.62 0.71 -0.32
N ASP A 22 10.19 -0.40 -0.93
CA ASP A 22 9.67 -0.37 -2.30
C ASP A 22 8.51 0.61 -2.43
N GLY A 23 8.38 1.24 -3.57
CA GLY A 23 7.23 2.09 -3.91
C GLY A 23 7.21 3.48 -3.28
N LEU A 24 8.11 3.81 -2.34
CA LEU A 24 8.13 5.15 -1.74
C LEU A 24 8.39 6.24 -2.79
N SER A 25 9.34 6.05 -3.68
CA SER A 25 9.66 7.02 -4.74
C SER A 25 8.52 7.16 -5.75
N GLU A 26 7.88 6.05 -6.12
CA GLU A 26 6.75 6.04 -7.05
C GLU A 26 5.50 6.70 -6.46
N TRP A 27 5.26 6.48 -5.17
CA TRP A 27 4.12 7.06 -4.46
C TRP A 27 4.27 8.56 -4.23
N THR A 28 5.47 9.00 -3.80
CA THR A 28 5.73 10.41 -3.50
C THR A 28 5.94 11.26 -4.75
N GLY A 29 6.51 10.68 -5.80
CA GLY A 29 6.99 11.42 -6.96
C GLY A 29 8.20 12.31 -6.67
N PHE A 30 8.77 12.24 -5.45
CA PHE A 30 9.92 13.06 -5.05
C PHE A 30 11.16 12.71 -5.85
N LYS A 31 11.90 13.74 -6.23
CA LYS A 31 13.18 13.63 -6.97
C LYS A 31 14.23 14.45 -6.27
N ALA A 32 15.42 13.87 -6.16
CA ALA A 32 16.61 14.58 -5.67
C ALA A 32 17.38 15.26 -6.82
N SER A 33 17.16 14.87 -8.06
CA SER A 33 17.88 15.41 -9.22
C SER A 33 16.96 16.19 -10.15
N ASP A 34 17.52 17.27 -10.68
CA ASP A 34 16.96 18.03 -11.80
C ASP A 34 17.97 18.07 -12.96
N TRP A 35 17.47 17.99 -14.19
CA TRP A 35 18.28 17.86 -15.38
C TRP A 35 17.90 18.91 -16.41
N GLU A 36 18.78 19.88 -16.64
CA GLU A 36 18.58 20.93 -17.63
C GLU A 36 19.41 20.68 -18.90
N PRO A 37 18.79 20.26 -20.02
CA PRO A 37 19.49 20.10 -21.28
C PRO A 37 19.69 21.45 -21.96
N THR A 38 20.90 21.76 -22.38
CA THR A 38 21.18 22.88 -23.28
C THR A 38 21.22 22.37 -24.71
N LEU A 39 20.41 22.95 -25.59
CA LEU A 39 20.35 22.57 -27.00
C LEU A 39 21.29 23.44 -27.85
N ASN A 40 21.81 22.87 -28.93
CA ASN A 40 22.53 23.63 -29.97
C ASN A 40 21.55 24.23 -30.98
N GLU A 41 22.04 24.99 -31.95
CA GLU A 41 21.28 25.63 -33.03
C GLU A 41 20.44 24.67 -33.91
N HIS A 42 20.74 23.38 -33.84
CA HIS A 42 20.06 22.31 -34.58
C HIS A 42 19.07 21.52 -33.68
N GLY A 43 18.77 22.00 -32.47
CA GLY A 43 17.85 21.33 -31.50
C GLY A 43 18.41 20.04 -30.89
N ARG A 44 19.73 19.78 -31.00
CA ARG A 44 20.37 18.61 -30.39
C ARG A 44 20.97 18.99 -29.03
N ILE A 45 20.96 18.06 -28.08
CA ILE A 45 21.57 18.28 -26.77
C ILE A 45 23.06 18.54 -26.91
N ARG A 46 23.51 19.72 -26.47
CA ARG A 46 24.92 20.13 -26.43
C ARG A 46 25.54 19.78 -25.08
N SER A 47 24.81 20.02 -23.99
CA SER A 47 25.23 19.72 -22.63
C SER A 47 24.04 19.46 -21.77
N ILE A 48 24.25 18.81 -20.63
CA ILE A 48 23.24 18.61 -19.58
C ILE A 48 23.86 19.11 -18.29
N THR A 49 23.14 19.98 -17.58
CA THR A 49 23.45 20.35 -16.20
C THR A 49 22.58 19.50 -15.30
N ALA A 50 23.18 18.81 -14.35
CA ALA A 50 22.48 18.06 -13.31
C ALA A 50 22.68 18.74 -11.96
N THR A 51 21.59 19.08 -11.29
CA THR A 51 21.59 19.55 -9.91
C THR A 51 21.03 18.43 -9.04
N VAL A 52 21.73 18.08 -7.98
CA VAL A 52 21.28 17.02 -7.05
C VAL A 52 21.25 17.63 -5.65
N GLU A 53 20.06 17.69 -5.08
CA GLU A 53 19.82 18.28 -3.77
C GLU A 53 18.81 17.43 -2.98
N THR A 54 18.88 17.45 -1.66
CA THR A 54 17.82 16.90 -0.81
C THR A 54 16.73 17.96 -0.69
N LEU A 55 15.70 17.88 -1.56
CA LEU A 55 14.80 19.02 -1.78
C LEU A 55 13.48 18.92 -1.03
N GLU A 56 12.95 17.74 -0.74
CA GLU A 56 11.61 17.64 -0.24
C GLU A 56 11.55 16.91 1.08
N GLU A 57 10.92 17.56 2.05
CA GLU A 57 10.57 16.97 3.33
C GLU A 57 9.06 17.08 3.50
N PHE A 58 8.42 15.93 3.64
CA PHE A 58 7.00 15.83 3.94
C PHE A 58 6.83 15.15 5.30
N SER A 59 6.21 15.85 6.26
CA SER A 59 6.10 15.38 7.64
C SER A 59 4.65 15.37 8.13
N TRP A 60 4.32 14.38 8.97
CA TRP A 60 3.04 14.29 9.68
C TRP A 60 3.24 13.68 11.07
N THR A 61 2.19 13.74 11.89
CA THR A 61 2.15 13.09 13.20
C THR A 61 1.45 11.74 13.10
N GLN A 62 2.07 10.68 13.64
CA GLN A 62 1.51 9.34 13.69
C GLN A 62 1.65 8.75 15.09
N GLY A 63 0.58 8.81 15.89
CA GLY A 63 0.67 8.59 17.33
C GLY A 63 1.60 9.61 17.98
N ASP A 64 2.59 9.16 18.73
CA ASP A 64 3.59 10.01 19.37
C ASP A 64 4.82 10.27 18.47
N ALA A 65 4.86 9.70 17.28
CA ALA A 65 5.99 9.84 16.37
C ALA A 65 5.78 10.98 15.36
N ARG A 66 6.81 11.77 15.13
CA ARG A 66 6.93 12.55 13.91
C ARG A 66 7.45 11.66 12.80
N MET A 67 6.66 11.48 11.76
CA MET A 67 7.03 10.76 10.54
C MET A 67 7.52 11.75 9.49
N THR A 68 8.54 11.36 8.71
CA THR A 68 9.11 12.21 7.68
C THR A 68 9.46 11.38 6.43
N LEU A 69 9.08 11.88 5.25
CA LEU A 69 9.54 11.40 3.95
C LEU A 69 10.56 12.39 3.40
N THR A 70 11.72 11.88 3.03
CA THR A 70 12.85 12.71 2.54
C THR A 70 13.52 12.01 1.37
N THR A 71 13.92 12.79 0.35
CA THR A 71 14.78 12.28 -0.70
C THR A 71 16.17 11.95 -0.15
N HIS A 72 16.74 10.90 -0.70
CA HIS A 72 18.11 10.50 -0.44
C HIS A 72 18.80 10.19 -1.76
N TRP A 73 20.07 10.53 -1.88
CA TRP A 73 20.85 10.21 -3.06
C TRP A 73 22.27 9.77 -2.71
N GLU A 74 22.80 8.88 -3.53
CA GLU A 74 24.19 8.44 -3.48
C GLU A 74 24.84 8.66 -4.84
N GLY A 75 25.90 9.45 -4.88
CA GLY A 75 26.68 9.69 -6.11
C GLY A 75 27.88 8.76 -6.20
N ARG A 76 28.06 8.11 -7.34
CA ARG A 76 29.23 7.26 -7.63
C ARG A 76 29.92 7.75 -8.89
N ASN A 77 31.21 8.09 -8.78
CA ASN A 77 32.05 8.38 -9.91
C ASN A 77 32.68 7.07 -10.45
N GLY A 78 32.38 6.73 -11.69
CA GLY A 78 32.96 5.58 -12.38
C GLY A 78 33.68 5.98 -13.68
N ARG A 79 34.35 5.05 -14.31
CA ARG A 79 34.98 5.29 -15.63
C ARG A 79 33.97 5.68 -16.73
N ALA A 80 32.72 5.28 -16.57
CA ALA A 80 31.62 5.57 -17.50
C ALA A 80 30.92 6.91 -17.24
N GLY A 81 31.25 7.62 -16.15
CA GLY A 81 30.62 8.89 -15.76
C GLY A 81 30.12 8.93 -14.33
N LEU A 82 29.36 9.96 -14.02
CA LEU A 82 28.65 10.11 -12.74
C LEU A 82 27.35 9.28 -12.80
N HIS A 83 27.15 8.46 -11.78
CA HIS A 83 25.90 7.75 -11.52
C HIS A 83 25.30 8.28 -10.23
N VAL A 84 24.01 8.62 -10.25
CA VAL A 84 23.25 9.08 -9.10
C VAL A 84 22.11 8.11 -8.84
N ASP A 85 22.18 7.44 -7.70
CA ASP A 85 21.10 6.59 -7.20
C ASP A 85 20.19 7.42 -6.27
N GLU A 86 18.94 7.58 -6.65
CA GLU A 86 17.95 8.32 -5.90
C GLU A 86 16.99 7.37 -5.19
N SER A 87 16.58 7.73 -3.98
CA SER A 87 15.57 6.99 -3.22
C SER A 87 14.80 7.92 -2.29
N VAL A 88 13.63 7.49 -1.85
CA VAL A 88 12.89 8.15 -0.77
C VAL A 88 12.98 7.28 0.48
N THR A 89 13.20 7.92 1.62
CA THR A 89 13.25 7.27 2.92
C THR A 89 12.08 7.71 3.78
N LEU A 90 11.57 6.78 4.60
CA LEU A 90 10.59 7.01 5.65
C LEU A 90 11.30 7.03 6.99
N ALA A 91 11.24 8.12 7.73
CA ALA A 91 11.82 8.24 9.06
C ALA A 91 10.76 8.43 10.14
N SER A 92 11.07 7.99 11.37
CA SER A 92 10.29 8.23 12.57
C SER A 92 11.17 8.76 13.70
N ASP A 93 10.72 9.79 14.42
CA ASP A 93 11.35 10.38 15.60
C ASP A 93 10.26 10.60 16.68
N PHE A 94 10.47 10.08 17.88
CA PHE A 94 9.56 10.25 19.02
C PHE A 94 9.94 11.42 19.93
N GLY A 95 11.00 12.15 19.62
CA GLY A 95 11.54 13.17 20.52
C GLY A 95 12.36 12.61 21.69
N GLU A 96 12.27 11.30 21.95
CA GLU A 96 12.99 10.53 22.96
C GLU A 96 13.41 9.17 22.38
N SER A 97 14.35 8.48 23.02
CA SER A 97 14.74 7.15 22.56
C SER A 97 13.65 6.13 22.87
N ARG A 98 13.19 5.42 21.84
CA ARG A 98 12.18 4.35 21.88
C ARG A 98 12.76 3.05 21.34
N SER A 99 12.05 1.95 21.58
CA SER A 99 12.48 0.67 21.02
C SER A 99 12.42 0.68 19.48
N VAL A 100 13.33 -0.05 18.86
CA VAL A 100 13.28 -0.27 17.39
C VAL A 100 11.91 -0.81 16.96
N GLU A 101 11.27 -1.64 17.79
CA GLU A 101 9.95 -2.20 17.48
C GLU A 101 8.85 -1.12 17.46
N ASP A 102 8.91 -0.11 18.36
CA ASP A 102 7.97 1.02 18.35
C ASP A 102 8.10 1.81 17.04
N HIS A 103 9.32 2.09 16.60
CA HIS A 103 9.58 2.73 15.31
C HIS A 103 9.06 1.90 14.14
N LEU A 104 9.38 0.59 14.11
CA LEU A 104 8.93 -0.32 13.06
C LEU A 104 7.41 -0.48 13.03
N ALA A 105 6.74 -0.39 14.17
CA ALA A 105 5.28 -0.42 14.23
C ALA A 105 4.67 0.76 13.46
N GLN A 106 5.26 1.97 13.58
CA GLN A 106 4.82 3.12 12.78
C GLN A 106 5.10 2.92 11.29
N HIS A 107 6.30 2.45 10.93
CA HIS A 107 6.66 2.20 9.53
C HIS A 107 5.78 1.14 8.87
N ARG A 108 5.37 0.09 9.60
CA ARG A 108 4.46 -0.95 9.09
C ARG A 108 3.08 -0.41 8.74
N LYS A 109 2.56 0.60 9.45
CA LYS A 109 1.29 1.26 9.09
C LYS A 109 1.39 1.92 7.70
N VAL A 110 2.48 2.62 7.43
CA VAL A 110 2.74 3.22 6.11
C VAL A 110 2.94 2.14 5.05
N ARG A 111 3.69 1.08 5.37
CA ARG A 111 3.83 -0.06 4.45
C ARG A 111 2.48 -0.68 4.09
N SER A 112 1.59 -0.90 5.07
CA SER A 112 0.25 -1.44 4.81
C SER A 112 -0.55 -0.53 3.89
N LEU A 113 -0.42 0.79 4.03
CA LEU A 113 -1.00 1.76 3.11
C LEU A 113 -0.44 1.57 1.68
N LEU A 114 0.88 1.51 1.52
CA LEU A 114 1.51 1.30 0.22
C LEU A 114 1.11 -0.03 -0.43
N VAL A 115 1.00 -1.10 0.36
CA VAL A 115 0.51 -2.40 -0.13
C VAL A 115 -0.89 -2.27 -0.72
N LEU A 116 -1.79 -1.53 -0.08
CA LEU A 116 -3.13 -1.28 -0.61
C LEU A 116 -3.12 -0.33 -1.81
N ILE A 117 -2.27 0.70 -1.80
CA ILE A 117 -2.12 1.61 -2.94
C ILE A 117 -1.67 0.85 -4.20
N PHE A 118 -0.66 0.00 -4.09
CA PHE A 118 -0.08 -0.71 -5.24
C PHE A 118 -0.70 -2.09 -5.51
N GLY A 119 -1.49 -2.62 -4.58
CA GLY A 119 -2.12 -3.94 -4.71
C GLY A 119 -1.13 -5.11 -4.78
N ARG A 120 0.04 -4.97 -4.17
CA ARG A 120 1.12 -5.98 -4.17
C ARG A 120 2.01 -5.87 -2.95
N GLY A 121 2.87 -6.87 -2.73
CA GLY A 121 3.84 -6.87 -1.65
C GLY A 121 4.83 -5.72 -1.75
N ILE A 122 4.96 -4.96 -0.67
CA ILE A 122 5.92 -3.87 -0.47
C ILE A 122 6.86 -4.25 0.66
N TYR A 123 8.16 -4.21 0.40
CA TYR A 123 9.17 -4.73 1.31
C TYR A 123 10.12 -3.63 1.78
N PHE A 124 10.54 -3.74 3.05
CA PHE A 124 11.64 -2.93 3.55
C PHE A 124 12.98 -3.50 3.06
N ARG A 125 13.77 -2.67 2.40
CA ARG A 125 15.07 -3.09 1.85
C ARG A 125 16.22 -2.84 2.83
N LYS A 126 16.10 -1.75 3.62
CA LYS A 126 17.14 -1.33 4.56
C LYS A 126 16.50 -0.58 5.72
N HIS A 127 17.02 -0.76 6.90
CA HIS A 127 16.76 0.11 8.04
C HIS A 127 18.06 0.75 8.52
N GLU A 128 17.94 1.96 9.01
CA GLU A 128 19.03 2.69 9.63
C GLU A 128 18.52 3.39 10.88
N VAL A 129 19.37 3.49 11.88
CA VAL A 129 19.06 4.10 13.17
C VAL A 129 19.99 5.26 13.45
N LYS A 130 19.49 6.22 14.20
CA LYS A 130 20.26 7.37 14.67
C LYS A 130 20.07 7.50 16.17
N ASP A 131 21.18 7.52 16.89
CA ASP A 131 21.20 7.73 18.34
C ASP A 131 22.56 8.31 18.75
N GLU A 132 22.55 9.19 19.74
CA GLU A 132 23.77 9.79 20.29
C GLU A 132 24.75 8.75 20.87
N ALA A 133 24.21 7.62 21.35
CA ALA A 133 25.01 6.52 21.88
C ALA A 133 25.83 5.75 20.81
N PHE A 134 25.55 5.97 19.52
CA PHE A 134 26.25 5.28 18.43
C PHE A 134 27.33 6.12 17.76
N GLY A 135 27.59 7.33 18.26
CA GLY A 135 28.70 8.15 17.79
C GLY A 135 30.06 7.47 18.04
N PRO A 136 31.09 7.74 17.22
CA PRO A 136 32.43 7.31 17.54
C PRO A 136 32.86 7.93 18.88
N GLU A 137 33.42 7.11 19.77
CA GLU A 137 34.14 7.65 20.93
C GLU A 137 35.32 8.47 20.37
N SER A 138 35.34 9.77 20.64
CA SER A 138 36.51 10.58 20.35
C SER A 138 37.68 10.02 21.14
N LEU A 139 38.77 9.67 20.45
CA LEU A 139 40.00 9.17 21.08
C LEU A 139 40.90 10.31 21.56
N SER A 140 40.55 11.58 21.35
CA SER A 140 41.27 12.74 21.83
C SER A 140 40.32 13.85 22.29
N ASP A 141 40.67 14.47 23.44
CA ASP A 141 39.90 15.56 24.02
C ASP A 141 39.99 16.86 23.22
N ASP A 142 40.89 16.98 22.25
CA ASP A 142 41.23 18.16 21.49
C ASP A 142 40.64 18.27 20.09
N GLU A 143 39.99 17.25 19.58
CA GLU A 143 39.27 17.36 18.28
C GLU A 143 37.83 17.78 18.49
N PRO A 144 37.33 18.79 17.69
CA PRO A 144 35.93 19.12 17.71
C PRO A 144 35.16 17.83 17.42
N ARG A 145 34.30 17.44 18.33
CA ARG A 145 33.33 16.36 18.13
C ARG A 145 32.57 16.67 16.84
N LEU A 146 33.04 16.17 15.72
CA LEU A 146 32.21 16.04 14.55
C LEU A 146 31.01 15.26 15.02
N SER A 147 29.90 15.91 15.11
CA SER A 147 28.62 15.31 15.48
C SER A 147 28.26 14.30 14.41
N LEU A 148 28.92 13.17 14.46
CA LEU A 148 28.66 12.02 13.60
C LEU A 148 27.38 11.32 14.07
N LEU A 149 26.28 12.09 14.09
CA LEU A 149 24.93 11.54 14.14
C LEU A 149 24.59 10.97 12.76
N ASP A 150 25.52 10.21 12.18
CA ASP A 150 25.26 9.51 10.94
C ASP A 150 24.34 8.33 11.19
N TRP A 151 23.49 8.09 10.21
CA TRP A 151 22.60 6.94 10.22
C TRP A 151 23.41 5.63 10.19
N GLN A 152 23.19 4.76 11.17
CA GLN A 152 23.86 3.47 11.29
C GLN A 152 22.96 2.36 10.75
N HIS A 153 23.54 1.48 9.94
CA HIS A 153 22.79 0.37 9.35
C HIS A 153 22.29 -0.60 10.43
N LEU A 154 20.96 -0.85 10.42
CA LEU A 154 20.29 -1.81 11.29
C LEU A 154 19.91 -3.05 10.50
N VAL A 155 20.49 -4.19 10.86
CA VAL A 155 20.09 -5.48 10.31
C VAL A 155 19.01 -6.10 11.18
N THR A 156 17.84 -6.33 10.59
CA THR A 156 16.73 -7.03 11.23
C THR A 156 16.46 -8.35 10.53
N ARG A 157 15.79 -9.27 11.22
CA ARG A 157 15.40 -10.55 10.62
C ARG A 157 14.44 -10.36 9.42
N SER A 158 13.59 -9.34 9.48
CA SER A 158 12.66 -9.00 8.40
C SER A 158 13.41 -8.47 7.18
N THR A 159 14.34 -7.51 7.33
CA THR A 159 15.08 -6.98 6.18
C THR A 159 15.92 -8.03 5.47
N VAL A 160 16.53 -8.97 6.21
CA VAL A 160 17.27 -10.08 5.58
C VAL A 160 16.36 -10.96 4.73
N ARG A 161 15.13 -11.22 5.19
CA ARG A 161 14.15 -12.01 4.43
C ARG A 161 13.59 -11.23 3.24
N GLU A 162 13.24 -9.98 3.46
CA GLU A 162 12.61 -9.12 2.45
C GLU A 162 13.59 -8.72 1.33
N GLN A 163 14.89 -8.67 1.60
CA GLN A 163 15.92 -8.45 0.58
C GLN A 163 16.02 -9.57 -0.46
N SER A 164 15.60 -10.79 -0.12
CA SER A 164 15.59 -11.91 -1.07
C SER A 164 14.47 -11.82 -2.10
N ASN A 165 13.44 -11.02 -1.83
CA ASN A 165 12.33 -10.84 -2.74
C ASN A 165 12.73 -9.90 -3.90
N ALA A 166 12.23 -10.17 -5.10
CA ALA A 166 12.46 -9.30 -6.24
C ALA A 166 11.94 -7.88 -5.95
N THR A 167 12.69 -6.88 -6.40
CA THR A 167 12.22 -5.48 -6.36
C THR A 167 11.12 -5.32 -7.41
N PRO A 168 9.96 -4.77 -7.06
CA PRO A 168 8.89 -4.50 -8.03
C PRO A 168 9.38 -3.57 -9.15
N ASP A 169 8.87 -3.78 -10.36
CA ASP A 169 9.12 -2.87 -11.48
C ASP A 169 8.43 -1.51 -11.20
N SER A 170 9.20 -0.41 -11.27
CA SER A 170 8.72 0.95 -11.06
C SER A 170 7.56 1.34 -12.00
N ASN A 171 7.57 0.85 -13.25
CA ASN A 171 6.49 1.14 -14.19
C ASN A 171 5.20 0.44 -13.77
N LEU A 172 5.29 -0.80 -13.28
CA LEU A 172 4.14 -1.50 -12.74
C LEU A 172 3.61 -0.82 -11.47
N LEU A 173 4.47 -0.33 -10.59
CA LEU A 173 4.05 0.41 -9.40
C LEU A 173 3.30 1.69 -9.78
N ARG A 174 3.81 2.46 -10.75
CA ARG A 174 3.13 3.69 -11.23
C ARG A 174 1.80 3.38 -11.89
N ARG A 175 1.71 2.29 -12.66
CA ARG A 175 0.47 1.89 -13.33
C ARG A 175 -0.59 1.43 -12.32
N ASP A 176 -0.21 0.60 -11.36
CA ASP A 176 -1.14 -0.06 -10.44
C ASP A 176 -1.45 0.78 -9.19
N GLY A 177 -0.76 1.92 -9.02
CA GLY A 177 -0.99 2.85 -7.92
C GLY A 177 -2.35 3.53 -8.02
N LEU A 178 -3.17 3.40 -6.97
CA LEU A 178 -4.50 4.00 -6.92
C LEU A 178 -4.49 5.48 -6.52
N VAL A 179 -3.48 5.92 -5.79
CA VAL A 179 -3.40 7.29 -5.26
C VAL A 179 -1.95 7.68 -5.00
N GLY A 180 -1.58 8.92 -5.37
CA GLY A 180 -0.28 9.51 -5.07
C GLY A 180 -0.26 10.21 -3.71
N LEU A 181 0.94 10.57 -3.21
CA LEU A 181 1.06 11.33 -1.97
C LEU A 181 0.41 12.70 -2.07
N ALA A 182 0.51 13.35 -3.24
CA ALA A 182 -0.07 14.67 -3.47
C ALA A 182 -1.60 14.70 -3.27
N ASP A 183 -2.27 13.58 -3.54
CA ASP A 183 -3.72 13.46 -3.42
C ASP A 183 -4.17 13.15 -1.99
N VAL A 184 -3.26 12.62 -1.14
CA VAL A 184 -3.57 12.19 0.22
C VAL A 184 -3.44 13.34 1.23
N GLU A 185 -2.49 14.25 1.02
CA GLU A 185 -2.14 15.32 1.94
C GLU A 185 -1.75 14.84 3.36
N VAL A 186 -1.31 15.76 4.22
CA VAL A 186 -0.96 15.47 5.63
C VAL A 186 -2.18 14.94 6.40
N GLY A 187 -3.33 15.59 6.25
CA GLY A 187 -4.56 15.23 6.97
C GLY A 187 -5.04 13.80 6.68
N GLY A 188 -4.81 13.30 5.46
CA GLY A 188 -5.12 11.91 5.11
C GLY A 188 -4.23 10.91 5.82
N LEU A 189 -2.92 11.19 5.91
CA LEU A 189 -1.99 10.32 6.63
C LEU A 189 -2.24 10.32 8.14
N GLU A 190 -2.59 11.47 8.72
CA GLU A 190 -2.96 11.55 10.14
C GLU A 190 -4.22 10.75 10.43
N ARG A 191 -5.25 10.79 9.56
CA ARG A 191 -6.44 9.94 9.70
C ARG A 191 -6.10 8.46 9.58
N TRP A 192 -5.29 8.07 8.60
CA TRP A 192 -4.82 6.69 8.48
C TRP A 192 -4.12 6.19 9.75
N ALA A 193 -3.26 7.03 10.32
CA ALA A 193 -2.55 6.72 11.56
C ALA A 193 -3.48 6.53 12.77
N GLN A 194 -4.63 7.21 12.76
CA GLN A 194 -5.62 7.24 13.84
C GLN A 194 -6.78 6.27 13.60
N LEU A 195 -6.75 5.47 12.52
CA LEU A 195 -7.82 4.50 12.27
C LEU A 195 -8.04 3.61 13.50
N PRO A 196 -9.30 3.45 13.94
CA PRO A 196 -9.65 2.59 15.07
C PRO A 196 -9.15 1.16 14.86
N ASP A 197 -8.82 0.44 15.94
CA ASP A 197 -8.28 -0.93 15.88
C ASP A 197 -9.18 -1.91 15.12
N GLN A 198 -10.47 -1.66 15.05
CA GLN A 198 -11.42 -2.46 14.27
C GLN A 198 -11.10 -2.47 12.78
N TRP A 199 -10.47 -1.40 12.23
CA TRP A 199 -10.02 -1.34 10.84
C TRP A 199 -8.87 -2.31 10.53
N LYS A 200 -8.16 -2.81 11.53
CA LYS A 200 -7.17 -3.88 11.33
C LYS A 200 -7.81 -5.14 10.74
N ARG A 201 -9.06 -5.44 11.12
CA ARG A 201 -9.79 -6.58 10.54
C ARG A 201 -10.15 -6.37 9.06
N VAL A 202 -10.21 -5.13 8.61
CA VAL A 202 -10.41 -4.79 7.20
C VAL A 202 -9.09 -4.84 6.44
N ILE A 203 -8.02 -4.31 7.01
CA ILE A 203 -6.74 -4.07 6.34
C ILE A 203 -5.87 -5.33 6.34
N ASP A 204 -5.67 -5.96 7.52
CA ASP A 204 -4.66 -7.00 7.71
C ASP A 204 -4.87 -8.26 6.86
N PRO A 205 -6.10 -8.79 6.65
CA PRO A 205 -6.28 -9.97 5.81
C PRO A 205 -5.84 -9.73 4.36
N THR A 206 -6.21 -8.57 3.79
CA THR A 206 -5.86 -8.22 2.41
C THR A 206 -4.38 -7.85 2.28
N VAL A 207 -3.81 -7.11 3.23
CA VAL A 207 -2.36 -6.83 3.25
C VAL A 207 -1.57 -8.12 3.39
N GLY A 208 -1.98 -9.02 4.30
CA GLY A 208 -1.34 -10.32 4.48
C GLY A 208 -1.41 -11.19 3.22
N LEU A 209 -2.51 -11.14 2.48
CA LEU A 209 -2.65 -11.80 1.18
C LEU A 209 -1.65 -11.24 0.15
N LEU A 210 -1.63 -9.92 -0.03
CA LEU A 210 -0.80 -9.23 -1.01
C LEU A 210 0.71 -9.35 -0.74
N MET A 211 1.08 -9.66 0.51
CA MET A 211 2.46 -9.94 0.90
C MET A 211 2.89 -11.39 0.62
N ARG A 212 2.00 -12.27 0.15
CA ARG A 212 2.34 -13.63 -0.28
C ARG A 212 2.85 -13.63 -1.70
N GLU A 213 3.85 -14.45 -2.00
CA GLU A 213 4.46 -14.52 -3.35
C GLU A 213 3.50 -15.10 -4.40
N ARG A 214 2.69 -16.07 -4.04
CA ARG A 214 1.81 -16.80 -4.97
C ARG A 214 0.52 -17.25 -4.26
N PRO A 215 -0.40 -16.32 -3.98
CA PRO A 215 -1.70 -16.73 -3.46
C PRO A 215 -2.50 -17.49 -4.54
N THR A 216 -3.30 -18.47 -4.12
CA THR A 216 -4.28 -19.08 -5.02
C THR A 216 -5.46 -18.13 -5.22
N VAL A 217 -6.29 -18.39 -6.23
CA VAL A 217 -7.50 -17.57 -6.48
C VAL A 217 -8.48 -17.66 -5.30
N GLU A 218 -8.57 -18.85 -4.68
CA GLU A 218 -9.40 -19.05 -3.48
C GLU A 218 -8.86 -18.27 -2.27
N ASP A 219 -7.53 -18.21 -2.09
CA ASP A 219 -6.90 -17.38 -1.06
C ASP A 219 -7.29 -15.90 -1.21
N VAL A 220 -7.35 -15.43 -2.48
CA VAL A 220 -7.77 -14.04 -2.78
C VAL A 220 -9.20 -13.83 -2.34
N VAL A 221 -10.12 -14.69 -2.77
CA VAL A 221 -11.55 -14.57 -2.42
C VAL A 221 -11.76 -14.65 -0.90
N ILE A 222 -11.13 -15.63 -0.22
CA ILE A 222 -11.31 -15.80 1.23
C ILE A 222 -10.77 -14.57 1.99
N SER A 223 -9.55 -14.15 1.70
CA SER A 223 -8.91 -13.06 2.46
C SER A 223 -9.61 -11.72 2.22
N THR A 224 -9.99 -11.42 0.98
CA THR A 224 -10.71 -10.19 0.66
C THR A 224 -12.12 -10.17 1.25
N ASN A 225 -12.83 -11.31 1.23
CA ASN A 225 -14.17 -11.37 1.84
C ASN A 225 -14.15 -11.25 3.37
N LEU A 226 -13.12 -11.74 4.07
CA LEU A 226 -12.93 -11.43 5.49
C LEU A 226 -12.81 -9.91 5.71
N SER A 227 -12.08 -9.21 4.85
CA SER A 227 -11.97 -7.75 4.86
C SER A 227 -13.31 -7.06 4.55
N LEU A 228 -14.04 -7.53 3.53
CA LEU A 228 -15.35 -6.97 3.13
C LEU A 228 -16.42 -7.17 4.22
N GLU A 229 -16.49 -8.35 4.84
CA GLU A 229 -17.41 -8.58 5.96
C GLU A 229 -17.09 -7.62 7.11
N ALA A 230 -15.82 -7.49 7.49
CA ALA A 230 -15.41 -6.56 8.55
C ALA A 230 -15.74 -5.10 8.19
N ALA A 231 -15.45 -4.65 6.97
CA ALA A 231 -15.75 -3.30 6.51
C ALA A 231 -17.26 -3.05 6.47
N GLY A 232 -18.05 -3.98 5.93
CA GLY A 232 -19.51 -3.86 5.85
C GLY A 232 -20.18 -3.70 7.20
N HIS A 233 -19.61 -4.27 8.27
CA HIS A 233 -20.08 -4.03 9.64
C HIS A 233 -19.81 -2.60 10.15
N LEU A 234 -18.78 -1.93 9.64
CA LEU A 234 -18.39 -0.57 10.02
C LEU A 234 -19.11 0.50 9.18
N LEU A 235 -19.52 0.13 7.97
CA LEU A 235 -20.14 1.05 7.02
C LEU A 235 -21.65 1.21 7.28
N PRO A 236 -22.23 2.36 6.94
CA PRO A 236 -23.66 2.59 7.02
C PRO A 236 -24.42 1.69 6.04
N PRO A 237 -25.76 1.50 6.26
CA PRO A 237 -26.61 0.80 5.32
C PRO A 237 -26.52 1.35 3.90
N ALA A 238 -26.56 0.45 2.91
CA ALA A 238 -26.54 0.79 1.49
C ALA A 238 -27.96 0.85 0.90
N PRO A 239 -28.19 1.59 -0.18
CA PRO A 239 -29.47 1.55 -0.90
C PRO A 239 -29.81 0.12 -1.34
N ASN A 240 -31.07 -0.26 -1.18
CA ASN A 240 -31.64 -1.58 -1.55
C ASN A 240 -30.98 -2.79 -0.84
N GLU A 241 -30.35 -2.59 0.34
CA GLU A 241 -29.70 -3.71 1.04
C GLU A 241 -30.68 -4.77 1.55
N GLU A 242 -31.95 -4.41 1.74
CA GLU A 242 -33.02 -5.35 2.10
C GLU A 242 -33.15 -6.51 1.10
N GLU A 243 -32.80 -6.29 -0.17
CA GLU A 243 -32.79 -7.34 -1.19
C GLU A 243 -31.72 -8.41 -0.94
N THR A 244 -30.71 -8.11 -0.14
CA THR A 244 -29.62 -9.03 0.23
C THR A 244 -29.80 -9.64 1.65
N CYS A 245 -30.83 -9.20 2.37
CA CYS A 245 -31.14 -9.67 3.72
C CYS A 245 -32.03 -10.93 3.68
N VAL A 246 -31.80 -11.85 4.63
CA VAL A 246 -32.76 -12.94 4.86
C VAL A 246 -34.02 -12.37 5.51
N GLY A 247 -35.17 -12.64 4.89
CA GLY A 247 -36.44 -12.09 5.35
C GLY A 247 -36.53 -10.56 5.31
N GLY A 248 -35.71 -9.92 4.50
CA GLY A 248 -35.70 -8.46 4.33
C GLY A 248 -35.06 -7.66 5.47
N THR A 249 -34.64 -8.32 6.56
CA THR A 249 -34.16 -7.62 7.79
C THR A 249 -32.84 -8.12 8.34
N ARG A 250 -32.52 -9.41 8.14
CA ARG A 250 -31.29 -9.99 8.69
C ARG A 250 -30.15 -9.90 7.67
N PRO A 251 -29.11 -9.09 7.92
CA PRO A 251 -27.97 -8.97 7.02
C PRO A 251 -27.26 -10.31 6.78
N THR A 252 -26.69 -10.45 5.58
CA THR A 252 -25.91 -11.60 5.13
C THR A 252 -24.53 -11.13 4.66
N THR A 253 -23.66 -12.05 4.24
CA THR A 253 -22.40 -11.72 3.58
C THR A 253 -22.64 -10.80 2.37
N ALA A 254 -23.69 -11.07 1.56
CA ALA A 254 -24.04 -10.21 0.43
C ALA A 254 -24.38 -8.76 0.88
N THR A 255 -25.01 -8.58 2.04
CA THR A 255 -25.33 -7.27 2.57
C THR A 255 -24.06 -6.48 2.93
N TRP A 256 -23.12 -7.15 3.59
CA TRP A 256 -21.83 -6.51 3.94
C TRP A 256 -21.01 -6.13 2.69
N VAL A 257 -20.98 -7.01 1.69
CA VAL A 257 -20.35 -6.74 0.39
C VAL A 257 -21.04 -5.58 -0.32
N LEU A 258 -22.38 -5.53 -0.32
CA LEU A 258 -23.13 -4.43 -0.95
C LEU A 258 -22.79 -3.06 -0.35
N ARG A 259 -22.66 -2.96 0.98
CA ARG A 259 -22.22 -1.72 1.63
C ARG A 259 -20.83 -1.30 1.18
N CYS A 260 -19.91 -2.26 1.03
CA CYS A 260 -18.56 -1.99 0.52
C CYS A 260 -18.59 -1.52 -0.93
N LEU A 261 -19.31 -2.21 -1.81
CA LEU A 261 -19.46 -1.81 -3.23
C LEU A 261 -20.07 -0.40 -3.35
N ALA A 262 -21.13 -0.11 -2.57
CA ALA A 262 -21.74 1.22 -2.55
C ALA A 262 -20.76 2.28 -2.04
N ARG A 263 -19.95 1.97 -1.01
CA ARG A 263 -18.93 2.88 -0.44
C ARG A 263 -17.84 3.22 -1.44
N THR A 264 -17.49 2.31 -2.38
CA THR A 264 -16.48 2.62 -3.40
C THR A 264 -16.91 3.77 -4.30
N GLY A 265 -18.20 3.92 -4.61
CA GLY A 265 -18.72 4.85 -5.60
C GLY A 265 -18.37 4.48 -7.04
N LEU A 266 -17.76 3.33 -7.29
CA LEU A 266 -17.41 2.84 -8.62
C LEU A 266 -18.66 2.38 -9.39
N ASN A 267 -18.61 2.53 -10.70
CA ASN A 267 -19.65 2.04 -11.61
C ASN A 267 -19.27 0.66 -12.16
N PHE A 268 -20.04 -0.36 -11.81
CA PHE A 268 -19.84 -1.75 -12.23
C PHE A 268 -20.78 -2.18 -13.38
N SER A 269 -21.54 -1.23 -13.98
CA SER A 269 -22.54 -1.54 -14.99
C SER A 269 -21.99 -2.12 -16.30
N ALA A 270 -20.68 -2.04 -16.52
CA ALA A 270 -20.01 -2.66 -17.66
C ALA A 270 -20.10 -4.20 -17.65
N PHE A 271 -20.20 -4.81 -16.47
CA PHE A 271 -20.19 -6.27 -16.31
C PHE A 271 -21.17 -6.81 -15.26
N ALA A 272 -21.99 -5.96 -14.67
CA ALA A 272 -23.00 -6.39 -13.69
C ALA A 272 -24.30 -5.60 -13.89
N ASP A 273 -25.43 -6.30 -13.98
CA ASP A 273 -26.76 -5.70 -14.14
C ASP A 273 -27.17 -4.84 -12.95
N SER A 274 -26.65 -5.12 -11.78
CA SER A 274 -26.88 -4.34 -10.57
C SER A 274 -25.80 -4.58 -9.51
N THR A 275 -25.57 -3.59 -8.64
CA THR A 275 -24.68 -3.73 -7.50
C THR A 275 -25.15 -4.82 -6.50
N VAL A 276 -26.47 -5.01 -6.39
CA VAL A 276 -27.08 -6.10 -5.60
C VAL A 276 -26.69 -7.48 -6.18
N GLY A 277 -26.79 -7.64 -7.51
CA GLY A 277 -26.37 -8.86 -8.19
C GLY A 277 -24.88 -9.16 -8.01
N LEU A 278 -24.04 -8.13 -8.15
CA LEU A 278 -22.60 -8.24 -7.92
C LEU A 278 -22.29 -8.65 -6.46
N ALA A 279 -22.96 -8.05 -5.48
CA ALA A 279 -22.81 -8.43 -4.08
C ALA A 279 -23.22 -9.89 -3.81
N ARG A 280 -24.29 -10.37 -4.45
CA ARG A 280 -24.70 -11.77 -4.36
C ARG A 280 -23.67 -12.70 -5.00
N ALA A 281 -23.13 -12.35 -6.18
CA ALA A 281 -22.11 -13.16 -6.87
C ALA A 281 -20.86 -13.32 -5.99
N VAL A 282 -20.35 -12.23 -5.40
CA VAL A 282 -19.23 -12.24 -4.47
C VAL A 282 -19.51 -13.15 -3.27
N ALA A 283 -20.67 -12.99 -2.63
CA ALA A 283 -21.05 -13.79 -1.47
C ALA A 283 -21.26 -15.27 -1.82
N ASN A 284 -21.86 -15.58 -2.98
CA ASN A 284 -22.08 -16.94 -3.44
C ASN A 284 -20.75 -17.67 -3.69
N ASN A 285 -19.81 -17.01 -4.39
CA ASN A 285 -18.50 -17.57 -4.67
C ASN A 285 -17.72 -17.84 -3.37
N TYR A 286 -17.63 -16.84 -2.46
CA TYR A 286 -17.01 -16.99 -1.16
C TYR A 286 -17.60 -18.14 -0.33
N ASN A 287 -18.93 -18.21 -0.26
CA ASN A 287 -19.62 -19.28 0.46
C ASN A 287 -19.41 -20.64 -0.20
N GLY A 288 -19.32 -20.71 -1.52
CA GLY A 288 -19.00 -21.94 -2.26
C GLY A 288 -17.61 -22.48 -1.93
N ILE A 289 -16.63 -21.59 -1.75
CA ILE A 289 -15.28 -21.99 -1.35
C ILE A 289 -15.23 -22.38 0.14
N LYS A 290 -15.91 -21.62 1.00
CA LYS A 290 -15.84 -21.78 2.46
C LYS A 290 -16.57 -23.00 2.98
N HIS A 291 -17.66 -23.39 2.35
CA HIS A 291 -18.59 -24.40 2.85
C HIS A 291 -18.53 -25.69 2.04
N PHE A 292 -17.86 -26.70 2.58
CA PHE A 292 -17.68 -28.02 1.96
C PHE A 292 -19.00 -28.72 1.60
N ASP A 293 -20.07 -28.47 2.34
CA ASP A 293 -21.41 -29.05 2.16
C ASP A 293 -22.20 -28.42 0.98
N ARG A 294 -21.64 -27.42 0.29
CA ARG A 294 -22.27 -26.75 -0.85
C ARG A 294 -22.00 -27.39 -2.21
N GLY A 295 -21.31 -28.52 -2.23
CA GLY A 295 -21.02 -29.29 -3.45
C GLY A 295 -19.65 -29.02 -4.03
N GLU A 296 -19.56 -28.89 -5.37
CA GLU A 296 -18.29 -28.62 -6.05
C GLU A 296 -17.81 -27.19 -5.82
N LEU A 297 -16.49 -26.98 -5.95
CA LEU A 297 -15.90 -25.65 -5.92
C LEU A 297 -16.47 -24.80 -7.07
N PRO A 298 -16.63 -23.49 -6.86
CA PRO A 298 -17.02 -22.59 -7.93
C PRO A 298 -16.05 -22.66 -9.12
N ASP A 299 -16.55 -22.30 -10.30
CA ASP A 299 -15.72 -22.22 -11.51
C ASP A 299 -14.50 -21.32 -11.29
N LEU A 300 -13.35 -21.72 -11.85
CA LEU A 300 -12.07 -21.06 -11.62
C LEU A 300 -12.03 -19.65 -12.19
N VAL A 301 -12.59 -19.42 -13.39
CA VAL A 301 -12.64 -18.11 -14.03
C VAL A 301 -13.56 -17.18 -13.25
N HIS A 302 -14.75 -17.67 -12.85
CA HIS A 302 -15.67 -16.93 -12.00
C HIS A 302 -14.99 -16.54 -10.67
N THR A 303 -14.26 -17.48 -10.06
CA THR A 303 -13.55 -17.24 -8.80
C THR A 303 -12.46 -16.19 -8.97
N TRP A 304 -11.71 -16.23 -10.06
CA TRP A 304 -10.70 -15.24 -10.37
C TRP A 304 -11.31 -13.84 -10.56
N LEU A 305 -12.36 -13.69 -11.37
CA LEU A 305 -13.05 -12.41 -11.59
C LEU A 305 -13.60 -11.84 -10.28
N ILE A 306 -14.25 -12.66 -9.46
CA ILE A 306 -14.76 -12.26 -8.13
C ILE A 306 -13.61 -11.84 -7.22
N GLY A 307 -12.47 -12.53 -7.27
CA GLY A 307 -11.27 -12.17 -6.55
C GLY A 307 -10.77 -10.77 -6.91
N GLN A 308 -10.73 -10.42 -8.21
CA GLN A 308 -10.33 -9.08 -8.67
C GLN A 308 -11.32 -7.99 -8.22
N VAL A 309 -12.64 -8.22 -8.38
CA VAL A 309 -13.68 -7.31 -7.86
C VAL A 309 -13.52 -7.07 -6.36
N SER A 310 -13.38 -8.16 -5.60
CA SER A 310 -13.25 -8.08 -4.14
C SER A 310 -11.99 -7.34 -3.71
N LEU A 311 -10.86 -7.61 -4.36
CA LEU A 311 -9.58 -6.97 -4.08
C LEU A 311 -9.63 -5.46 -4.36
N LEU A 312 -10.14 -5.07 -5.53
CA LEU A 312 -10.33 -3.65 -5.87
C LEU A 312 -11.25 -2.97 -4.85
N THR A 313 -12.38 -3.61 -4.51
CA THR A 313 -13.34 -3.08 -3.55
C THR A 313 -12.71 -2.82 -2.17
N VAL A 314 -11.97 -3.79 -1.61
CA VAL A 314 -11.30 -3.61 -0.31
C VAL A 314 -10.28 -2.48 -0.37
N ARG A 315 -9.47 -2.43 -1.42
CA ARG A 315 -8.44 -1.38 -1.59
C ARG A 315 -9.10 0.00 -1.61
N VAL A 316 -10.12 0.20 -2.44
CA VAL A 316 -10.83 1.49 -2.55
C VAL A 316 -11.51 1.86 -1.24
N VAL A 317 -12.24 0.92 -0.60
CA VAL A 317 -12.92 1.18 0.69
C VAL A 317 -11.91 1.63 1.76
N ALA A 318 -10.77 0.95 1.87
CA ALA A 318 -9.75 1.33 2.84
C ALA A 318 -9.09 2.68 2.52
N LEU A 319 -8.79 2.94 1.24
CA LEU A 319 -8.15 4.19 0.81
C LEU A 319 -9.10 5.40 0.90
N ARG A 320 -10.41 5.19 0.86
CA ARG A 320 -11.38 6.26 1.14
C ARG A 320 -11.35 6.78 2.57
N GLU A 321 -10.73 6.09 3.49
CA GLU A 321 -10.47 6.63 4.84
C GLU A 321 -9.36 7.69 4.87
N LEU A 322 -8.60 7.84 3.77
CA LEU A 322 -7.65 8.93 3.57
C LEU A 322 -8.32 10.22 3.10
N GLU A 323 -9.55 10.13 2.58
CA GLU A 323 -10.21 11.21 1.86
C GLU A 323 -10.49 12.42 2.77
N THR A 324 -10.00 13.59 2.37
CA THR A 324 -10.35 14.87 2.97
C THR A 324 -11.53 15.51 2.22
N ASP A 325 -11.53 15.35 0.89
CA ASP A 325 -12.53 15.86 -0.05
C ASP A 325 -12.91 14.75 -1.07
N SER A 326 -13.97 14.96 -1.86
CA SER A 326 -14.50 13.95 -2.80
C SER A 326 -13.62 13.65 -4.02
N GLY A 327 -12.40 14.21 -4.11
CA GLY A 327 -11.52 14.10 -5.28
C GLY A 327 -11.03 12.69 -5.59
N LEU A 328 -10.65 11.90 -4.58
CA LEU A 328 -10.10 10.56 -4.76
C LEU A 328 -11.03 9.60 -5.50
N LEU A 329 -12.35 9.82 -5.43
CA LEU A 329 -13.32 8.96 -6.12
C LEU A 329 -13.16 9.01 -7.64
N SER A 330 -12.91 10.19 -8.21
CA SER A 330 -12.69 10.35 -9.65
C SER A 330 -11.45 9.59 -10.12
N ASP A 331 -10.40 9.58 -9.29
CA ASP A 331 -9.12 8.93 -9.59
C ASP A 331 -9.26 7.42 -9.54
N PHE A 332 -9.98 6.88 -8.54
CA PHE A 332 -10.28 5.46 -8.48
C PHE A 332 -11.11 4.99 -9.68
N ALA A 333 -12.12 5.76 -10.09
CA ALA A 333 -12.95 5.41 -11.24
C ALA A 333 -12.18 5.50 -12.58
N ALA A 334 -11.22 6.42 -12.69
CA ALA A 334 -10.36 6.60 -13.85
C ALA A 334 -9.14 5.66 -13.86
N SER A 335 -8.90 4.89 -12.78
CA SER A 335 -7.74 4.01 -12.67
C SER A 335 -7.71 2.94 -13.76
N GLU A 336 -6.51 2.54 -14.19
CA GLU A 336 -6.33 1.41 -15.11
C GLU A 336 -6.93 0.13 -14.53
N LEU A 337 -6.84 -0.09 -13.24
CA LEU A 337 -7.41 -1.27 -12.57
C LEU A 337 -8.92 -1.40 -12.75
N ALA A 338 -9.67 -0.30 -12.69
CA ALA A 338 -11.12 -0.33 -12.93
C ALA A 338 -11.43 -0.66 -14.39
N ARG A 339 -10.59 -0.17 -15.33
CA ARG A 339 -10.72 -0.48 -16.77
C ARG A 339 -10.29 -1.90 -17.08
N ASP A 340 -9.17 -2.36 -16.53
CA ASP A 340 -8.66 -3.72 -16.70
C ASP A 340 -9.71 -4.74 -16.22
N LEU A 341 -10.34 -4.49 -15.07
CA LEU A 341 -11.40 -5.33 -14.55
C LEU A 341 -12.59 -5.46 -15.53
N SER A 342 -13.01 -4.35 -16.15
CA SER A 342 -14.07 -4.39 -17.15
C SER A 342 -13.62 -5.17 -18.40
N GLY A 343 -12.37 -4.98 -18.83
CA GLY A 343 -11.76 -5.72 -19.93
C GLY A 343 -11.64 -7.22 -19.66
N ASP A 344 -11.36 -7.62 -18.42
CA ASP A 344 -11.30 -9.02 -18.01
C ASP A 344 -12.66 -9.72 -18.19
N PHE A 345 -13.75 -9.08 -17.74
CA PHE A 345 -15.10 -9.60 -17.93
C PHE A 345 -15.51 -9.68 -19.41
N GLU A 346 -15.14 -8.66 -20.20
CA GLU A 346 -15.37 -8.63 -21.65
C GLU A 346 -14.57 -9.72 -22.35
N GLY A 347 -13.31 -9.93 -21.99
CA GLY A 347 -12.44 -10.97 -22.56
C GLY A 347 -12.96 -12.38 -22.32
N GLU A 348 -13.53 -12.63 -21.14
CA GLU A 348 -14.17 -13.91 -20.79
C GLU A 348 -15.62 -14.01 -21.30
N GLN A 349 -16.16 -12.94 -21.90
CA GLN A 349 -17.54 -12.87 -22.40
C GLN A 349 -18.59 -13.16 -21.32
N LEU A 350 -18.36 -12.64 -20.11
CA LEU A 350 -19.20 -12.86 -18.93
C LEU A 350 -19.81 -11.57 -18.41
N CYS A 351 -21.02 -11.67 -17.89
CA CYS A 351 -21.65 -10.64 -17.06
C CYS A 351 -22.33 -11.28 -15.84
N ILE A 352 -22.64 -10.46 -14.83
CA ILE A 352 -23.31 -10.90 -13.61
C ILE A 352 -24.74 -10.36 -13.62
N GLY A 353 -25.71 -11.28 -13.60
CA GLY A 353 -27.12 -10.95 -13.52
C GLY A 353 -27.56 -10.46 -12.15
N ARG A 354 -28.79 -9.92 -12.05
CA ARG A 354 -29.36 -9.43 -10.79
C ARG A 354 -29.50 -10.52 -9.72
N ASP A 355 -29.60 -11.77 -10.14
CA ASP A 355 -29.62 -12.96 -9.26
C ASP A 355 -28.25 -13.32 -8.66
N GLY A 356 -27.17 -12.72 -9.15
CA GLY A 356 -25.79 -13.01 -8.77
C GLY A 356 -25.21 -14.23 -9.49
N GLN A 357 -25.79 -14.64 -10.61
CA GLN A 357 -25.23 -15.71 -11.46
C GLN A 357 -24.42 -15.09 -12.61
N PHE A 358 -23.43 -15.83 -13.07
CA PHE A 358 -22.70 -15.50 -14.29
C PHE A 358 -23.47 -15.95 -15.52
N HIS A 359 -23.50 -15.08 -16.52
CA HIS A 359 -24.14 -15.32 -17.81
C HIS A 359 -23.16 -15.01 -18.94
N SER A 360 -23.23 -15.81 -20.03
CA SER A 360 -22.49 -15.50 -21.25
C SER A 360 -23.11 -14.25 -21.93
N THR A 361 -22.25 -13.33 -22.37
CA THR A 361 -22.66 -12.18 -23.19
C THR A 361 -22.80 -12.52 -24.68
N VAL A 362 -22.40 -13.77 -25.09
CA VAL A 362 -22.53 -14.27 -26.45
C VAL A 362 -23.79 -15.14 -26.52
N SER A 363 -24.69 -14.78 -27.41
CA SER A 363 -25.91 -15.52 -27.72
C SER A 363 -25.66 -16.60 -28.79
#